data_717612e74e47c7321b2add58c114cf75
#
_entry.id   717612e74e47c7321b2add58c114cf75
#
_cell.length_a   1.000
_cell.length_b   1.000
_cell.length_c   1.000
_cell.angle_alpha   90.00
_cell.angle_beta   90.00
_cell.angle_gamma   90.00
#
_symmetry.space_group_name_H-M   'P 1'
#
loop_
_entity.id
_entity.type
_entity.pdbx_description
1 polymer ?
#
loop_
_entity_poly.entity_id
_entity_poly.type
_entity_poly.pdbx_seq_one_letter_code
_entity_poly.pdbx_strand_id
1 'polypeptide(L)'
;VDEHNAVRKACGVFDVSHMGEVLVSGPEAEKFVQYIFTNDIAGAPVGKIYYGMMLHENGGTVDDLLVYKMADDKFFLVINAANIDKDYAWIEAQAKAFDVVTENQSDTYGQIALQGPESEKVMAECLGLVCEDLAFYTFKTVDTEGETLIVSRTGYTGEDGFEVYGSHAYIQGAWGKLIAHGVKPCG
;
A
#
# COMPACT_ATOMS: atom_id res chain seq x y z
N VAL A 1 -3.74 22.46 -11.86
CA VAL A 1 -2.74 22.53 -12.95
C VAL A 1 -1.31 22.47 -12.40
N ASP A 2 -0.97 23.22 -11.33
CA ASP A 2 0.39 23.27 -10.79
C ASP A 2 0.79 21.94 -10.13
N GLU A 3 -0.10 21.32 -9.38
CA GLU A 3 0.09 20.00 -8.77
C GLU A 3 0.27 18.92 -9.84
N HIS A 4 -0.60 18.92 -10.87
CA HIS A 4 -0.46 18.02 -12.00
C HIS A 4 0.92 18.19 -12.69
N ASN A 5 1.36 19.42 -12.92
CA ASN A 5 2.66 19.69 -13.52
C ASN A 5 3.83 19.24 -12.62
N ALA A 6 3.70 19.38 -11.30
CA ALA A 6 4.70 18.89 -10.35
C ALA A 6 4.90 17.38 -10.48
N VAL A 7 3.81 16.60 -10.46
CA VAL A 7 3.83 15.14 -10.63
C VAL A 7 4.41 14.73 -11.98
N ARG A 8 4.09 15.45 -13.09
CA ARG A 8 4.58 15.11 -14.44
C ARG A 8 6.03 15.47 -14.72
N LYS A 9 6.56 16.50 -14.05
CA LYS A 9 7.86 17.09 -14.40
C LYS A 9 8.92 16.98 -13.31
N ALA A 10 8.50 16.74 -12.07
CA ALA A 10 9.37 16.68 -10.92
C ALA A 10 8.86 15.63 -9.91
N CYS A 11 8.24 16.08 -8.83
CA CYS A 11 7.69 15.23 -7.77
C CYS A 11 6.57 15.93 -7.02
N GLY A 12 5.50 15.21 -6.73
CA GLY A 12 4.42 15.62 -5.85
C GLY A 12 4.21 14.62 -4.71
N VAL A 13 3.76 15.09 -3.56
CA VAL A 13 3.41 14.23 -2.42
C VAL A 13 1.92 14.34 -2.10
N PHE A 14 1.30 13.19 -1.85
CA PHE A 14 -0.11 13.05 -1.47
C PHE A 14 -0.19 12.42 -0.09
N ASP A 15 -1.03 12.99 0.78
CA ASP A 15 -1.47 12.32 2.00
C ASP A 15 -2.62 11.38 1.63
N VAL A 16 -2.36 10.08 1.72
CA VAL A 16 -3.33 9.03 1.44
C VAL A 16 -3.59 8.16 2.68
N SER A 17 -3.32 8.71 3.87
CA SER A 17 -3.54 8.05 5.17
C SER A 17 -5.01 7.71 5.46
N HIS A 18 -5.92 8.08 4.58
CA HIS A 18 -7.33 7.71 4.65
C HIS A 18 -7.63 6.31 4.09
N MET A 19 -6.67 5.69 3.41
CA MET A 19 -6.83 4.31 2.92
C MET A 19 -6.98 3.34 4.08
N GLY A 20 -7.46 2.13 3.78
CA GLY A 20 -7.61 1.08 4.76
C GLY A 20 -6.57 -0.02 4.58
N GLU A 21 -6.10 -0.57 5.69
CA GLU A 21 -5.12 -1.63 5.74
C GLU A 21 -5.66 -2.82 6.52
N VAL A 22 -5.64 -3.99 5.87
CA VAL A 22 -6.06 -5.25 6.48
C VAL A 22 -4.91 -6.24 6.43
N LEU A 23 -4.54 -6.77 7.60
CA LEU A 23 -3.59 -7.86 7.71
C LEU A 23 -4.33 -9.19 7.68
N VAL A 24 -3.86 -10.11 6.84
CA VAL A 24 -4.30 -11.51 6.79
C VAL A 24 -3.11 -12.39 7.13
N SER A 25 -3.25 -13.26 8.13
CA SER A 25 -2.19 -14.18 8.53
C SER A 25 -2.74 -15.56 8.91
N GLY A 26 -1.91 -16.58 8.76
CA GLY A 26 -2.25 -17.93 9.14
C GLY A 26 -1.90 -18.99 8.09
N PRO A 27 -2.02 -20.27 8.44
CA PRO A 27 -1.59 -21.38 7.58
C PRO A 27 -2.29 -21.44 6.20
N GLU A 28 -3.51 -20.91 6.11
CA GLU A 28 -4.27 -20.86 4.86
C GLU A 28 -4.36 -19.45 4.26
N ALA A 29 -3.48 -18.51 4.65
CA ALA A 29 -3.56 -17.12 4.20
C ALA A 29 -3.47 -16.97 2.67
N GLU A 30 -2.53 -17.66 2.00
CA GLU A 30 -2.43 -17.63 0.54
C GLU A 30 -3.69 -18.20 -0.12
N LYS A 31 -4.19 -19.33 0.38
CA LYS A 31 -5.41 -19.97 -0.15
C LYS A 31 -6.64 -19.07 0.04
N PHE A 32 -6.74 -18.41 1.19
CA PHE A 32 -7.82 -17.48 1.47
C PHE A 32 -7.77 -16.24 0.57
N VAL A 33 -6.60 -15.60 0.47
CA VAL A 33 -6.45 -14.41 -0.40
C VAL A 33 -6.66 -14.78 -1.86
N GLN A 34 -6.17 -15.94 -2.34
CA GLN A 34 -6.47 -16.47 -3.67
C GLN A 34 -7.99 -16.68 -3.90
N TYR A 35 -8.73 -17.08 -2.87
CA TYR A 35 -10.18 -17.29 -2.95
C TYR A 35 -10.96 -15.99 -3.11
N ILE A 36 -10.57 -14.93 -2.40
CA ILE A 36 -11.32 -13.66 -2.39
C ILE A 36 -10.89 -12.68 -3.49
N PHE A 37 -9.78 -12.93 -4.17
CA PHE A 37 -9.12 -11.99 -5.08
C PHE A 37 -9.12 -12.50 -6.52
N THR A 38 -9.36 -11.61 -7.48
CA THR A 38 -9.52 -11.99 -8.90
C THR A 38 -8.22 -12.25 -9.65
N ASN A 39 -7.07 -11.84 -9.10
CA ASN A 39 -5.77 -12.11 -9.72
C ASN A 39 -5.18 -13.41 -9.18
N ASP A 40 -4.39 -14.12 -9.98
CA ASP A 40 -3.69 -15.33 -9.55
C ASP A 40 -2.45 -14.96 -8.73
N ILE A 41 -2.48 -15.31 -7.44
CA ILE A 41 -1.39 -15.07 -6.49
C ILE A 41 -0.74 -16.36 -5.99
N ALA A 42 -1.20 -17.51 -6.48
CA ALA A 42 -0.67 -18.80 -6.05
C ALA A 42 0.83 -18.92 -6.35
N GLY A 43 1.62 -19.19 -5.31
CA GLY A 43 3.08 -19.25 -5.42
C GLY A 43 3.76 -17.92 -5.73
N ALA A 44 3.08 -16.79 -5.52
CA ALA A 44 3.67 -15.46 -5.67
C ALA A 44 4.94 -15.31 -4.81
N PRO A 45 6.00 -14.65 -5.28
CA PRO A 45 7.16 -14.38 -4.45
C PRO A 45 6.84 -13.33 -3.36
N VAL A 46 7.46 -13.48 -2.19
CA VAL A 46 7.45 -12.45 -1.14
C VAL A 46 8.00 -11.13 -1.70
N GLY A 47 7.39 -10.01 -1.33
CA GLY A 47 7.72 -8.68 -1.84
C GLY A 47 6.95 -8.28 -3.11
N LYS A 48 6.12 -9.18 -3.68
CA LYS A 48 5.28 -8.87 -4.84
C LYS A 48 3.96 -8.24 -4.42
N ILE A 49 3.47 -7.32 -5.29
CA ILE A 49 2.17 -6.65 -5.15
C ILE A 49 1.30 -7.02 -6.35
N TYR A 50 0.02 -7.19 -6.09
CA TYR A 50 -1.00 -7.41 -7.12
C TYR A 50 -2.15 -6.43 -6.95
N TYR A 51 -2.66 -5.93 -8.06
CA TYR A 51 -3.91 -5.18 -8.12
C TYR A 51 -5.02 -6.08 -8.67
N GLY A 52 -6.20 -6.01 -8.11
CA GLY A 52 -7.35 -6.76 -8.57
C GLY A 52 -8.61 -6.41 -7.78
N MET A 53 -9.62 -7.27 -7.85
CA MET A 53 -10.93 -7.03 -7.27
C MET A 53 -11.36 -8.16 -6.35
N MET A 54 -12.24 -7.84 -5.41
CA MET A 54 -13.08 -8.79 -4.69
C MET A 54 -14.47 -8.80 -5.34
N LEU A 55 -15.03 -9.97 -5.55
CA LEU A 55 -16.32 -10.15 -6.21
C LEU A 55 -17.32 -10.90 -5.34
N HIS A 56 -18.60 -10.51 -5.44
CA HIS A 56 -19.71 -11.31 -4.95
C HIS A 56 -19.91 -12.58 -5.81
N GLU A 57 -20.62 -13.58 -5.28
CA GLU A 57 -20.94 -14.84 -5.99
C GLU A 57 -21.67 -14.62 -7.32
N ASN A 58 -22.41 -13.54 -7.45
CA ASN A 58 -23.13 -13.17 -8.68
C ASN A 58 -22.24 -12.41 -9.69
N GLY A 59 -20.94 -12.24 -9.40
CA GLY A 59 -19.97 -11.51 -10.23
C GLY A 59 -19.99 -9.99 -10.05
N GLY A 60 -20.85 -9.46 -9.17
CA GLY A 60 -20.83 -8.03 -8.82
C GLY A 60 -19.57 -7.69 -8.01
N THR A 61 -19.02 -6.51 -8.23
CA THR A 61 -17.82 -6.04 -7.54
C THR A 61 -18.13 -5.69 -6.08
N VAL A 62 -17.33 -6.24 -5.16
CA VAL A 62 -17.28 -5.78 -3.76
C VAL A 62 -16.47 -4.50 -3.70
N ASP A 63 -15.19 -4.59 -4.11
CA ASP A 63 -14.28 -3.46 -4.32
C ASP A 63 -13.00 -3.92 -5.04
N ASP A 64 -12.13 -2.96 -5.41
CA ASP A 64 -10.78 -3.21 -5.88
C ASP A 64 -9.77 -2.93 -4.75
N LEU A 65 -8.61 -3.57 -4.82
CA LEU A 65 -7.59 -3.49 -3.78
C LEU A 65 -6.20 -3.84 -4.29
N LEU A 66 -5.19 -3.47 -3.48
CA LEU A 66 -3.83 -3.99 -3.62
C LEU A 66 -3.60 -5.12 -2.61
N VAL A 67 -2.90 -6.15 -3.05
CA VAL A 67 -2.49 -7.31 -2.25
C VAL A 67 -0.97 -7.38 -2.23
N TYR A 68 -0.38 -7.28 -1.05
CA TYR A 68 1.05 -7.35 -0.78
C TYR A 68 1.38 -8.71 -0.16
N LYS A 69 2.24 -9.51 -0.76
CA LYS A 69 2.71 -10.76 -0.15
C LYS A 69 3.87 -10.49 0.80
N MET A 70 3.57 -10.46 2.09
CA MET A 70 4.55 -10.17 3.16
C MET A 70 5.39 -11.39 3.53
N ALA A 71 4.78 -12.57 3.57
CA ALA A 71 5.37 -13.86 3.84
C ALA A 71 4.50 -14.96 3.19
N ASP A 72 4.90 -16.22 3.31
CA ASP A 72 4.09 -17.33 2.77
C ASP A 72 2.72 -17.46 3.45
N ASP A 73 2.65 -17.06 4.71
CA ASP A 73 1.46 -17.09 5.56
C ASP A 73 0.95 -15.70 5.95
N LYS A 74 1.39 -14.63 5.25
CA LYS A 74 1.06 -13.26 5.64
C LYS A 74 0.88 -12.33 4.44
N PHE A 75 -0.26 -11.66 4.39
CA PHE A 75 -0.62 -10.70 3.35
C PHE A 75 -1.11 -9.38 3.97
N PHE A 76 -0.79 -8.28 3.29
CA PHE A 76 -1.26 -6.95 3.63
C PHE A 76 -2.13 -6.45 2.49
N LEU A 77 -3.37 -6.14 2.78
CA LEU A 77 -4.37 -5.70 1.81
C LEU A 77 -4.60 -4.21 2.00
N VAL A 78 -4.51 -3.44 0.91
CA VAL A 78 -4.81 -2.01 0.92
C VAL A 78 -6.14 -1.79 0.23
N ILE A 79 -7.13 -1.33 0.99
CA ILE A 79 -8.54 -1.18 0.59
C ILE A 79 -8.95 0.29 0.53
N ASN A 80 -10.05 0.57 -0.17
CA ASN A 80 -10.50 1.93 -0.42
C ASN A 80 -11.11 2.59 0.82
N ALA A 81 -10.71 3.85 1.08
CA ALA A 81 -11.08 4.64 2.25
C ALA A 81 -12.58 4.66 2.58
N ALA A 82 -13.40 4.98 1.59
CA ALA A 82 -14.86 5.10 1.79
C ALA A 82 -15.55 3.75 2.08
N ASN A 83 -14.86 2.65 1.86
CA ASN A 83 -15.39 1.30 1.93
C ASN A 83 -14.76 0.43 3.02
N ILE A 84 -13.89 0.98 3.88
CA ILE A 84 -13.12 0.22 4.88
C ILE A 84 -14.02 -0.73 5.68
N ASP A 85 -15.10 -0.22 6.28
CA ASP A 85 -15.99 -1.04 7.12
C ASP A 85 -16.71 -2.13 6.31
N LYS A 86 -17.18 -1.79 5.11
CA LYS A 86 -17.86 -2.72 4.20
C LYS A 86 -16.92 -3.83 3.74
N ASP A 87 -15.73 -3.45 3.30
CA ASP A 87 -14.75 -4.39 2.74
C ASP A 87 -14.18 -5.29 3.82
N TYR A 88 -13.83 -4.72 4.99
CA TYR A 88 -13.35 -5.52 6.10
C TYR A 88 -14.40 -6.52 6.61
N ALA A 89 -15.65 -6.08 6.75
CA ALA A 89 -16.74 -6.98 7.15
C ALA A 89 -16.96 -8.13 6.14
N TRP A 90 -16.81 -7.84 4.84
CA TRP A 90 -16.89 -8.86 3.81
C TRP A 90 -15.70 -9.83 3.88
N ILE A 91 -14.46 -9.32 3.99
CA ILE A 91 -13.23 -10.13 4.16
C ILE A 91 -13.36 -11.03 5.38
N GLU A 92 -13.75 -10.49 6.54
CA GLU A 92 -13.94 -11.23 7.78
C GLU A 92 -15.01 -12.33 7.64
N ALA A 93 -16.08 -12.06 6.93
CA ALA A 93 -17.13 -13.04 6.68
C ALA A 93 -16.63 -14.22 5.84
N GLN A 94 -15.82 -13.96 4.80
CA GLN A 94 -15.23 -15.00 3.95
C GLN A 94 -14.13 -15.79 4.70
N ALA A 95 -13.40 -15.15 5.59
CA ALA A 95 -12.31 -15.76 6.36
C ALA A 95 -12.77 -16.90 7.27
N LYS A 96 -14.05 -16.96 7.66
CA LYS A 96 -14.61 -17.97 8.57
C LYS A 96 -14.45 -19.42 8.07
N ALA A 97 -14.24 -19.62 6.78
CA ALA A 97 -14.05 -20.93 6.16
C ALA A 97 -12.57 -21.39 6.10
N PHE A 98 -11.64 -20.57 6.60
CA PHE A 98 -10.20 -20.77 6.46
C PHE A 98 -9.49 -20.66 7.83
N ASP A 99 -8.35 -21.32 7.98
CA ASP A 99 -7.48 -21.17 9.14
C ASP A 99 -6.60 -19.90 8.99
N VAL A 100 -7.23 -18.75 9.18
CA VAL A 100 -6.61 -17.42 9.06
C VAL A 100 -7.12 -16.49 10.15
N VAL A 101 -6.32 -15.47 10.44
CA VAL A 101 -6.68 -14.30 11.25
C VAL A 101 -6.68 -13.09 10.34
N THR A 102 -7.73 -12.26 10.42
CA THR A 102 -7.84 -10.98 9.75
C THR A 102 -7.85 -9.86 10.79
N GLU A 103 -7.07 -8.81 10.55
CA GLU A 103 -6.98 -7.65 11.46
C GLU A 103 -7.14 -6.36 10.64
N ASN A 104 -8.12 -5.54 11.02
CA ASN A 104 -8.20 -4.18 10.49
C ASN A 104 -7.15 -3.31 11.21
N GLN A 105 -6.13 -2.88 10.47
CA GLN A 105 -5.03 -2.06 10.97
C GLN A 105 -5.07 -0.62 10.43
N SER A 106 -6.18 -0.20 9.83
CA SER A 106 -6.32 1.11 9.18
C SER A 106 -6.00 2.28 10.10
N ASP A 107 -6.37 2.19 11.39
CA ASP A 107 -6.05 3.23 12.37
C ASP A 107 -4.58 3.22 12.84
N THR A 108 -3.80 2.22 12.43
CA THR A 108 -2.39 2.04 12.85
C THR A 108 -1.43 2.72 11.89
N TYR A 109 -1.77 2.75 10.61
CA TYR A 109 -0.92 3.27 9.55
C TYR A 109 -1.32 4.69 9.13
N GLY A 110 -0.29 5.51 8.88
CA GLY A 110 -0.39 6.62 7.95
C GLY A 110 0.26 6.21 6.63
N GLN A 111 -0.12 6.86 5.55
CA GLN A 111 0.38 6.58 4.21
C GLN A 111 0.62 7.86 3.44
N ILE A 112 1.78 7.97 2.78
CA ILE A 112 2.04 9.01 1.79
C ILE A 112 2.38 8.36 0.44
N ALA A 113 1.94 9.01 -0.65
CA ALA A 113 2.35 8.68 -2.00
C ALA A 113 3.25 9.79 -2.55
N LEU A 114 4.48 9.46 -2.92
CA LEU A 114 5.45 10.35 -3.52
C LEU A 114 5.59 9.99 -5.01
N GLN A 115 5.11 10.86 -5.90
CA GLN A 115 4.86 10.53 -7.29
C GLN A 115 5.52 11.52 -8.24
N GLY A 116 6.16 11.02 -9.29
CA GLY A 116 6.80 11.79 -10.36
C GLY A 116 8.21 11.28 -10.69
N PRO A 117 8.81 11.76 -11.82
CA PRO A 117 10.10 11.27 -12.31
C PRO A 117 11.27 11.48 -11.33
N GLU A 118 11.17 12.40 -10.38
CA GLU A 118 12.20 12.65 -9.36
C GLU A 118 11.93 11.93 -8.05
N SER A 119 10.86 11.13 -7.94
CA SER A 119 10.44 10.51 -6.68
C SER A 119 11.52 9.61 -6.07
N GLU A 120 12.21 8.78 -6.85
CA GLU A 120 13.28 7.89 -6.35
C GLU A 120 14.43 8.69 -5.72
N LYS A 121 14.86 9.76 -6.37
CA LYS A 121 15.89 10.67 -5.85
C LYS A 121 15.44 11.33 -4.55
N VAL A 122 14.21 11.84 -4.53
CA VAL A 122 13.64 12.51 -3.34
C VAL A 122 13.47 11.54 -2.17
N MET A 123 13.06 10.28 -2.42
CA MET A 123 13.01 9.24 -1.39
C MET A 123 14.37 9.08 -0.70
N ALA A 124 15.44 8.96 -1.48
CA ALA A 124 16.81 8.79 -0.95
C ALA A 124 17.32 10.05 -0.22
N GLU A 125 17.22 11.23 -0.85
CA GLU A 125 17.79 12.48 -0.33
C GLU A 125 17.04 13.02 0.89
N CYS A 126 15.71 12.89 0.89
CA CYS A 126 14.86 13.51 1.89
C CYS A 126 14.50 12.58 3.05
N LEU A 127 14.23 11.31 2.75
CA LEU A 127 13.78 10.32 3.73
C LEU A 127 14.86 9.28 4.08
N GLY A 128 15.98 9.23 3.34
CA GLY A 128 17.01 8.22 3.49
C GLY A 128 16.58 6.83 3.00
N LEU A 129 15.50 6.75 2.23
CA LEU A 129 14.93 5.51 1.71
C LEU A 129 15.47 5.24 0.29
N VAL A 130 16.49 4.41 0.19
CA VAL A 130 17.06 3.98 -1.11
C VAL A 130 16.16 2.92 -1.72
N CYS A 131 15.64 3.14 -2.94
CA CYS A 131 14.63 2.31 -3.59
C CYS A 131 15.03 1.81 -4.99
N GLU A 132 16.29 1.96 -5.39
CA GLU A 132 16.82 1.53 -6.70
C GLU A 132 16.61 0.02 -6.98
N ASP A 133 16.52 -0.80 -5.92
CA ASP A 133 16.28 -2.24 -5.98
C ASP A 133 14.82 -2.63 -6.14
N LEU A 134 13.88 -1.68 -5.99
CA LEU A 134 12.45 -1.95 -6.13
C LEU A 134 12.00 -1.89 -7.59
N ALA A 135 11.50 -3.00 -8.09
CA ALA A 135 10.77 -3.04 -9.36
C ALA A 135 9.33 -2.51 -9.18
N PHE A 136 8.72 -2.08 -10.27
CA PHE A 136 7.31 -1.68 -10.26
C PHE A 136 6.41 -2.82 -9.76
N TYR A 137 5.47 -2.51 -8.87
CA TYR A 137 4.61 -3.47 -8.15
C TYR A 137 5.40 -4.47 -7.30
N THR A 138 6.45 -3.98 -6.64
CA THR A 138 7.12 -4.67 -5.53
C THR A 138 7.25 -3.75 -4.33
N PHE A 139 7.51 -4.33 -3.17
CA PHE A 139 7.74 -3.61 -1.93
C PHE A 139 8.86 -4.27 -1.13
N LYS A 140 9.35 -3.53 -0.17
CA LYS A 140 10.22 -4.02 0.90
C LYS A 140 9.81 -3.42 2.24
N THR A 141 10.22 -4.07 3.31
CA THR A 141 10.19 -3.49 4.64
C THR A 141 11.53 -2.82 4.94
N VAL A 142 11.49 -1.68 5.61
CA VAL A 142 12.67 -0.91 6.01
C VAL A 142 12.59 -0.62 7.49
N ASP A 143 13.55 -1.16 8.26
CA ASP A 143 13.64 -0.87 9.68
C ASP A 143 14.25 0.51 9.90
N THR A 144 13.59 1.31 10.70
CA THR A 144 14.04 2.63 11.14
C THR A 144 14.22 2.65 12.66
N GLU A 145 14.68 3.77 13.23
CA GLU A 145 14.72 3.93 14.67
C GLU A 145 13.30 3.95 15.26
N GLY A 146 12.82 2.79 15.68
CA GLY A 146 11.57 2.64 16.42
C GLY A 146 10.42 1.97 15.69
N GLU A 147 10.49 1.78 14.37
CA GLU A 147 9.43 1.09 13.60
C GLU A 147 9.92 0.49 12.28
N THR A 148 9.14 -0.43 11.75
CA THR A 148 9.32 -1.00 10.41
C THR A 148 8.34 -0.35 9.44
N LEU A 149 8.86 0.25 8.37
CA LEU A 149 8.06 0.83 7.29
C LEU A 149 7.79 -0.21 6.21
N ILE A 150 6.68 -0.07 5.50
CA ILE A 150 6.46 -0.72 4.21
C ILE A 150 6.70 0.33 3.13
N VAL A 151 7.59 0.05 2.18
CA VAL A 151 7.92 0.94 1.06
C VAL A 151 7.66 0.19 -0.24
N SER A 152 6.75 0.70 -1.05
CA SER A 152 6.38 0.09 -2.33
C SER A 152 6.65 1.02 -3.50
N ARG A 153 6.99 0.44 -4.68
CA ARG A 153 7.03 1.17 -5.94
C ARG A 153 5.69 1.01 -6.65
N THR A 154 4.74 1.80 -6.17
CA THR A 154 3.34 1.85 -6.60
C THR A 154 2.85 3.29 -6.65
N GLY A 155 1.65 3.47 -7.21
CA GLY A 155 0.97 4.76 -7.27
C GLY A 155 -0.16 4.74 -8.28
N TYR A 156 -0.91 5.82 -8.34
CA TYR A 156 -2.12 5.98 -9.14
C TYR A 156 -2.06 7.17 -10.12
N THR A 157 -0.85 7.65 -10.44
CA THR A 157 -0.64 8.85 -11.23
C THR A 157 -0.23 8.58 -12.68
N GLY A 158 0.20 7.37 -12.98
CA GLY A 158 0.80 7.00 -14.27
C GLY A 158 2.25 7.43 -14.42
N GLU A 159 2.82 8.09 -13.39
CA GLU A 159 4.25 8.35 -13.28
C GLU A 159 4.91 7.32 -12.36
N ASP A 160 6.24 7.28 -12.38
CA ASP A 160 6.99 6.54 -11.37
C ASP A 160 6.74 7.13 -9.98
N GLY A 161 6.74 6.28 -8.95
CA GLY A 161 6.46 6.74 -7.62
C GLY A 161 6.51 5.65 -6.57
N PHE A 162 6.42 6.09 -5.32
CA PHE A 162 6.51 5.24 -4.15
C PHE A 162 5.39 5.56 -3.17
N GLU A 163 4.96 4.54 -2.45
CA GLU A 163 4.07 4.68 -1.31
C GLU A 163 4.80 4.20 -0.06
N VAL A 164 4.66 4.95 1.03
CA VAL A 164 5.30 4.66 2.32
C VAL A 164 4.21 4.53 3.36
N TYR A 165 4.19 3.39 4.04
CA TYR A 165 3.31 3.09 5.16
C TYR A 165 4.14 3.04 6.43
N GLY A 166 3.69 3.71 7.47
CA GLY A 166 4.35 3.75 8.78
C GLY A 166 3.41 4.30 9.84
N SER A 167 3.90 4.49 11.05
CA SER A 167 3.09 5.14 12.09
C SER A 167 2.69 6.56 11.67
N HIS A 168 1.59 7.05 12.19
CA HIS A 168 1.16 8.44 11.96
C HIS A 168 2.26 9.45 12.31
N ALA A 169 3.04 9.18 13.36
CA ALA A 169 4.13 10.05 13.77
C ALA A 169 5.25 10.09 12.73
N TYR A 170 5.63 8.93 12.17
CA TYR A 170 6.62 8.87 11.09
C TYR A 170 6.14 9.61 9.85
N ILE A 171 4.91 9.33 9.41
CA ILE A 171 4.32 9.92 8.19
C ILE A 171 4.20 11.45 8.31
N GLN A 172 3.78 11.97 9.45
CA GLN A 172 3.78 13.42 9.70
C GLN A 172 5.19 14.02 9.63
N GLY A 173 6.19 13.33 10.20
CA GLY A 173 7.60 13.74 10.12
C GLY A 173 8.13 13.71 8.69
N ALA A 174 7.84 12.65 7.94
CA ALA A 174 8.20 12.49 6.53
C ALA A 174 7.55 13.59 5.66
N TRP A 175 6.26 13.84 5.85
CA TRP A 175 5.56 14.94 5.20
C TRP A 175 6.27 16.28 5.43
N GLY A 176 6.58 16.61 6.69
CA GLY A 176 7.28 17.85 7.03
C GLY A 176 8.62 17.99 6.33
N LYS A 177 9.41 16.89 6.26
CA LYS A 177 10.71 16.89 5.55
C LYS A 177 10.53 17.11 4.04
N LEU A 178 9.56 16.44 3.42
CA LEU A 178 9.26 16.57 1.99
C LEU A 178 8.85 18.00 1.62
N ILE A 179 7.96 18.61 2.40
CA ILE A 179 7.54 20.00 2.20
C ILE A 179 8.72 20.97 2.38
N ALA A 180 9.56 20.78 3.40
CA ALA A 180 10.76 21.59 3.63
C ALA A 180 11.79 21.45 2.50
N HIS A 181 11.86 20.28 1.85
CA HIS A 181 12.69 20.03 0.66
C HIS A 181 12.15 20.70 -0.61
N GLY A 182 10.91 21.17 -0.59
CA GLY A 182 10.27 21.85 -1.72
C GLY A 182 9.38 20.95 -2.57
N VAL A 183 9.10 19.72 -2.11
CA VAL A 183 8.13 18.84 -2.79
C VAL A 183 6.74 19.47 -2.76
N LYS A 184 6.06 19.46 -3.89
CA LYS A 184 4.72 20.04 -4.01
C LYS A 184 3.68 19.16 -3.31
N PRO A 185 2.93 19.67 -2.30
CA PRO A 185 1.76 18.98 -1.81
C PRO A 185 0.68 18.97 -2.89
N CYS A 186 0.08 17.79 -3.08
CA CYS A 186 -0.95 17.51 -4.08
C CYS A 186 -2.16 16.83 -3.42
N GLY A 187 -3.39 17.07 -4.00
CA GLY A 187 -4.62 16.47 -3.52
C GLY A 187 -5.82 16.80 -4.40
#